data_a10d3d4d1b20eebc4ab7a0eab4134abe
#
_entry.id   a10d3d4d1b20eebc4ab7a0eab4134abe
#
_cell.length_a   1.000
_cell.length_b   1.000
_cell.length_c   1.000
_cell.angle_alpha   90.00
_cell.angle_beta   90.00
_cell.angle_gamma   90.00
#
_symmetry.space_group_name_H-M   'P 1'
#
loop_
_entity.id
_entity.type
_entity.pdbx_description
1 polymer ?
#
loop_
_entity_poly.entity_id
_entity_poly.type
_entity_poly.pdbx_seq_one_letter_code
_entity_poly.pdbx_strand_id
1 'polypeptide(L)'
;MQKLQFESAWDKTIARQDREEIERIFSELHSDEHMRQQAVILKTAYNHKEEFLVTVLVNNYSTEPFSLNGKKVLYIEEEHTVGEMDSRYTLEVPAETSMPWTFIFPAASLRKQPSREYGKLIIM
;
A
#
# COMPACT_ATOMS: atom_id res chain seq x y z
N MET A 1 -12.89 -9.89 13.01
CA MET A 1 -12.90 -10.24 11.58
C MET A 1 -12.39 -9.06 10.76
N GLN A 2 -11.46 -9.31 9.85
CA GLN A 2 -10.90 -8.25 9.04
C GLN A 2 -11.91 -7.73 8.02
N LYS A 3 -11.94 -6.42 7.82
CA LYS A 3 -12.86 -5.76 6.89
C LYS A 3 -12.08 -5.07 5.79
N LEU A 4 -12.66 -4.98 4.61
CA LEU A 4 -12.10 -4.19 3.51
C LEU A 4 -12.86 -2.87 3.43
N GLN A 5 -12.12 -1.77 3.43
CA GLN A 5 -12.71 -0.43 3.35
C GLN A 5 -11.91 0.43 2.38
N PHE A 6 -12.60 1.24 1.60
CA PHE A 6 -11.96 2.21 0.70
C PHE A 6 -12.07 3.60 1.29
N GLU A 7 -11.00 4.38 1.15
CA GLU A 7 -11.04 5.80 1.50
C GLU A 7 -12.10 6.46 0.62
N SER A 8 -12.80 7.49 1.14
CA SER A 8 -13.99 8.03 0.49
C SER A 8 -13.77 8.53 -0.95
N ALA A 9 -12.65 9.18 -1.22
CA ALA A 9 -12.35 9.64 -2.58
C ALA A 9 -12.09 8.46 -3.51
N TRP A 10 -11.40 7.43 -3.02
CA TRP A 10 -11.18 6.19 -3.77
C TRP A 10 -12.50 5.49 -4.07
N ASP A 11 -13.38 5.41 -3.08
CA ASP A 11 -14.66 4.72 -3.21
C ASP A 11 -15.51 5.34 -4.32
N LYS A 12 -15.40 6.64 -4.51
CA LYS A 12 -16.17 7.37 -5.52
C LYS A 12 -15.59 7.25 -6.92
N THR A 13 -14.28 7.06 -7.05
CA THR A 13 -13.59 7.18 -8.34
C THR A 13 -12.98 5.87 -8.86
N ILE A 14 -12.90 4.85 -8.02
CA ILE A 14 -12.28 3.58 -8.43
C ILE A 14 -13.11 2.87 -9.50
N ALA A 15 -12.43 2.37 -10.54
CA ALA A 15 -13.09 1.59 -11.57
C ALA A 15 -13.60 0.27 -10.99
N ARG A 16 -14.75 -0.19 -11.48
CA ARG A 16 -15.35 -1.43 -11.01
C ARG A 16 -14.40 -2.62 -11.11
N GLN A 17 -13.67 -2.70 -12.20
CA GLN A 17 -12.70 -3.79 -12.41
C GLN A 17 -11.60 -3.78 -11.37
N ASP A 18 -11.09 -2.60 -11.02
CA ASP A 18 -10.07 -2.46 -10.00
C ASP A 18 -10.60 -2.82 -8.62
N ARG A 19 -11.84 -2.42 -8.33
CA ARG A 19 -12.49 -2.77 -7.06
C ARG A 19 -12.62 -4.28 -6.92
N GLU A 20 -13.08 -4.95 -7.96
CA GLU A 20 -13.26 -6.40 -7.95
C GLU A 20 -11.91 -7.12 -7.77
N GLU A 21 -10.87 -6.62 -8.40
CA GLU A 21 -9.52 -7.17 -8.24
C GLU A 21 -9.04 -7.07 -6.79
N ILE A 22 -9.24 -5.91 -6.16
CA ILE A 22 -8.84 -5.70 -4.77
C ILE A 22 -9.66 -6.58 -3.83
N GLU A 23 -10.95 -6.70 -4.08
CA GLU A 23 -11.81 -7.58 -3.28
C GLU A 23 -11.37 -9.04 -3.37
N ARG A 24 -10.98 -9.48 -4.56
CA ARG A 24 -10.47 -10.83 -4.78
C ARG A 24 -9.18 -11.06 -4.00
N ILE A 25 -8.23 -10.14 -4.11
CA ILE A 25 -6.95 -10.24 -3.41
C ILE A 25 -7.16 -10.24 -1.91
N PHE A 26 -8.02 -9.35 -1.41
CA PHE A 26 -8.34 -9.30 0.01
C PHE A 26 -8.89 -10.65 0.51
N SER A 27 -9.82 -11.23 -0.25
CA SER A 27 -10.42 -12.52 0.11
C SER A 27 -9.37 -13.63 0.15
N GLU A 28 -8.49 -13.69 -0.85
CA GLU A 28 -7.44 -14.70 -0.92
C GLU A 28 -6.45 -14.59 0.24
N LEU A 29 -6.03 -13.36 0.57
CA LEU A 29 -5.07 -13.12 1.64
C LEU A 29 -5.62 -13.50 3.01
N HIS A 30 -6.90 -13.30 3.22
CA HIS A 30 -7.51 -13.51 4.54
C HIS A 30 -8.13 -14.89 4.70
N SER A 31 -7.94 -15.78 3.72
CA SER A 31 -8.29 -17.18 3.85
C SER A 31 -7.20 -17.98 4.57
N ASP A 32 -5.98 -17.41 4.70
CA ASP A 32 -4.83 -18.05 5.32
C ASP A 32 -4.10 -17.08 6.24
N GLU A 33 -4.07 -17.39 7.55
CA GLU A 33 -3.42 -16.53 8.54
C GLU A 33 -1.91 -16.40 8.33
N HIS A 34 -1.29 -17.37 7.68
CA HIS A 34 0.15 -17.32 7.38
C HIS A 34 0.49 -16.30 6.30
N MET A 35 -0.51 -15.81 5.58
CA MET A 35 -0.31 -14.82 4.52
C MET A 35 -0.47 -13.39 5.00
N ARG A 36 -0.60 -13.18 6.31
CA ARG A 36 -0.78 -11.82 6.87
C ARG A 36 0.46 -10.98 6.72
N GLN A 37 0.33 -9.85 6.03
CA GLN A 37 1.38 -8.85 5.85
C GLN A 37 0.79 -7.47 6.06
N GLN A 38 1.57 -6.57 6.64
CA GLN A 38 1.13 -5.20 6.88
C GLN A 38 0.76 -4.48 5.58
N ALA A 39 1.51 -4.71 4.52
CA ALA A 39 1.25 -4.09 3.23
C ALA A 39 1.52 -5.10 2.12
N VAL A 40 0.56 -5.24 1.22
CA VAL A 40 0.67 -6.14 0.07
C VAL A 40 0.62 -5.30 -1.19
N ILE A 41 1.65 -5.39 -2.02
CA ILE A 41 1.74 -4.60 -3.24
C ILE A 41 0.73 -5.12 -4.27
N LEU A 42 -0.12 -4.23 -4.75
CA LEU A 42 -1.13 -4.54 -5.77
C LEU A 42 -0.61 -4.22 -7.17
N LYS A 43 0.05 -3.08 -7.32
CA LYS A 43 0.65 -2.69 -8.60
C LYS A 43 1.64 -1.56 -8.39
N THR A 44 2.52 -1.37 -9.38
CA THR A 44 3.44 -0.23 -9.42
C THR A 44 3.31 0.46 -10.78
N ALA A 45 3.65 1.74 -10.82
CA ALA A 45 3.60 2.52 -12.05
C ALA A 45 4.48 3.76 -11.90
N TYR A 46 4.68 4.47 -13.01
CA TYR A 46 5.31 5.79 -13.00
C TYR A 46 4.30 6.80 -13.54
N ASN A 47 4.29 8.01 -12.97
CA ASN A 47 3.51 9.09 -13.54
C ASN A 47 4.38 9.94 -14.47
N HIS A 48 3.81 11.00 -15.05
CA HIS A 48 4.53 11.87 -15.99
C HIS A 48 5.65 12.69 -15.34
N LYS A 49 5.71 12.74 -14.02
CA LYS A 49 6.78 13.41 -13.26
C LYS A 49 7.89 12.44 -12.87
N GLU A 50 7.85 11.22 -13.37
CA GLU A 50 8.78 10.14 -13.03
C GLU A 50 8.74 9.75 -11.55
N GLU A 51 7.64 10.05 -10.87
CA GLU A 51 7.43 9.57 -9.53
C GLU A 51 7.01 8.11 -9.58
N PHE A 52 7.48 7.33 -8.61
CA PHE A 52 7.17 5.92 -8.53
C PHE A 52 5.93 5.71 -7.65
N LEU A 53 4.90 5.14 -8.23
CA LEU A 53 3.62 4.92 -7.56
C LEU A 53 3.52 3.47 -7.14
N VAL A 54 3.32 3.22 -5.85
CA VAL A 54 3.16 1.87 -5.32
C VAL A 54 1.78 1.79 -4.69
N THR A 55 0.89 1.04 -5.32
CA THR A 55 -0.45 0.80 -4.80
C THR A 55 -0.42 -0.46 -3.97
N VAL A 56 -0.84 -0.36 -2.73
CA VAL A 56 -0.79 -1.47 -1.78
C VAL A 56 -2.13 -1.63 -1.06
N LEU A 57 -2.33 -2.81 -0.52
CA LEU A 57 -3.39 -3.04 0.45
C LEU A 57 -2.74 -2.94 1.82
N VAL A 58 -3.11 -1.91 2.58
CA VAL A 58 -2.60 -1.70 3.95
C VAL A 58 -3.50 -2.47 4.90
N ASN A 59 -2.91 -3.37 5.66
CA ASN A 59 -3.66 -4.25 6.57
C ASN A 59 -3.39 -3.86 8.02
N ASN A 60 -4.41 -3.38 8.69
CA ASN A 60 -4.34 -3.12 10.13
C ASN A 60 -5.05 -4.26 10.87
N TYR A 61 -4.28 -5.14 11.47
CA TYR A 61 -4.82 -6.29 12.22
C TYR A 61 -5.03 -6.00 13.69
N SER A 62 -4.65 -4.79 14.14
CA SER A 62 -4.76 -4.44 15.55
C SER A 62 -6.18 -3.98 15.90
N THR A 63 -6.40 -3.80 17.20
CA THR A 63 -7.68 -3.31 17.71
C THR A 63 -7.75 -1.79 17.79
N GLU A 64 -6.72 -1.09 17.31
CA GLU A 64 -6.67 0.37 17.29
C GLU A 64 -6.42 0.89 15.89
N PRO A 65 -6.88 2.12 15.59
CA PRO A 65 -6.61 2.72 14.28
C PRO A 65 -5.11 2.89 14.03
N PHE A 66 -4.71 2.80 12.79
CA PHE A 66 -3.32 2.96 12.37
C PHE A 66 -3.23 4.20 11.47
N SER A 67 -2.49 5.22 11.92
CA SER A 67 -2.30 6.46 11.15
C SER A 67 -1.12 6.33 10.21
N LEU A 68 -1.29 6.77 8.96
CA LEU A 68 -0.19 6.84 8.01
C LEU A 68 0.62 8.12 8.17
N ASN A 69 0.11 9.11 8.90
CA ASN A 69 0.80 10.38 9.08
C ASN A 69 2.04 10.21 9.96
N GLY A 70 3.16 10.73 9.48
CA GLY A 70 4.41 10.65 10.22
C GLY A 70 5.13 9.30 10.14
N LYS A 71 4.65 8.40 9.32
CA LYS A 71 5.30 7.09 9.15
C LYS A 71 6.36 7.16 8.06
N LYS A 72 7.44 6.42 8.28
CA LYS A 72 8.48 6.25 7.25
C LYS A 72 8.05 5.08 6.38
N VAL A 73 8.11 5.27 5.06
CA VAL A 73 7.71 4.26 4.10
C VAL A 73 8.91 3.89 3.25
N LEU A 74 9.22 2.59 3.20
CA LEU A 74 10.36 2.06 2.46
C LEU A 74 9.88 1.12 1.37
N TYR A 75 10.45 1.25 0.18
CA TYR A 75 10.28 0.28 -0.89
C TYR A 75 11.60 -0.47 -1.04
N ILE A 76 11.56 -1.78 -0.84
CA ILE A 76 12.75 -2.63 -0.75
C ILE A 76 12.71 -3.73 -1.81
N GLU A 77 13.81 -3.89 -2.54
CA GLU A 77 14.00 -5.00 -3.49
C GLU A 77 15.28 -5.74 -3.11
N GLU A 78 15.19 -7.06 -3.03
CA GLU A 78 16.36 -7.92 -2.74
C GLU A 78 17.17 -7.42 -1.53
N GLU A 79 16.48 -7.02 -0.48
CA GLU A 79 17.08 -6.51 0.77
C GLU A 79 17.76 -5.15 0.63
N HIS A 80 17.60 -4.48 -0.51
CA HIS A 80 18.12 -3.13 -0.73
C HIS A 80 17.00 -2.11 -0.74
N THR A 81 17.19 -1.01 -0.03
CA THR A 81 16.23 0.09 -0.05
C THR A 81 16.31 0.81 -1.39
N VAL A 82 15.24 0.74 -2.15
CA VAL A 82 15.13 1.40 -3.46
C VAL A 82 14.57 2.80 -3.31
N GLY A 83 13.58 2.97 -2.43
CA GLY A 83 12.98 4.27 -2.16
C GLY A 83 12.62 4.43 -0.70
N GLU A 84 12.63 5.67 -0.23
CA GLU A 84 12.32 6.01 1.15
C GLU A 84 11.60 7.36 1.17
N MET A 85 10.49 7.42 1.88
CA MET A 85 9.75 8.68 2.01
C MET A 85 9.11 8.76 3.38
N ASP A 86 8.83 9.99 3.82
CA ASP A 86 8.04 10.22 5.03
C ASP A 86 6.61 10.48 4.62
N SER A 87 5.70 9.69 5.14
CA SER A 87 4.28 9.81 4.81
C SER A 87 3.68 11.00 5.52
N ARG A 88 3.01 11.85 4.75
CA ARG A 88 2.28 13.00 5.26
C ARG A 88 0.79 12.87 5.00
N TYR A 89 0.35 11.67 4.67
CA TYR A 89 -1.08 11.42 4.44
C TYR A 89 -1.80 11.44 5.78
N THR A 90 -2.92 12.16 5.83
CA THR A 90 -3.74 12.23 7.04
C THR A 90 -4.72 11.06 7.14
N LEU A 91 -4.41 9.98 6.46
CA LEU A 91 -5.24 8.79 6.40
C LEU A 91 -5.06 7.91 7.62
N GLU A 92 -6.17 7.42 8.17
CA GLU A 92 -6.15 6.40 9.20
C GLU A 92 -6.80 5.13 8.66
N VAL A 93 -6.17 3.99 8.95
CA VAL A 93 -6.76 2.69 8.65
C VAL A 93 -7.43 2.22 9.93
N PRO A 94 -8.75 2.10 9.96
CA PRO A 94 -9.46 1.69 11.17
C PRO A 94 -9.00 0.33 11.70
N ALA A 95 -9.32 0.05 12.96
CA ALA A 95 -8.99 -1.24 13.57
C ALA A 95 -9.57 -2.40 12.75
N GLU A 96 -8.82 -3.47 12.66
CA GLU A 96 -9.25 -4.71 11.98
C GLU A 96 -9.76 -4.46 10.55
N THR A 97 -9.06 -3.55 9.84
CA THR A 97 -9.47 -3.09 8.50
C THR A 97 -8.29 -3.14 7.55
N SER A 98 -8.57 -3.50 6.30
CA SER A 98 -7.63 -3.43 5.19
C SER A 98 -8.09 -2.34 4.24
N MET A 99 -7.16 -1.50 3.77
CA MET A 99 -7.49 -0.36 2.93
C MET A 99 -6.45 -0.18 1.83
N PRO A 100 -6.87 -0.06 0.57
CA PRO A 100 -5.91 0.22 -0.51
C PRO A 100 -5.47 1.67 -0.47
N TRP A 101 -4.22 1.89 -0.79
CA TRP A 101 -3.65 3.24 -0.87
C TRP A 101 -2.48 3.26 -1.84
N THR A 102 -2.25 4.39 -2.49
CA THR A 102 -1.11 4.56 -3.38
C THR A 102 -0.10 5.49 -2.73
N PHE A 103 1.11 4.97 -2.51
CA PHE A 103 2.23 5.76 -2.02
C PHE A 103 3.00 6.32 -3.20
N ILE A 104 3.31 7.61 -3.15
CA ILE A 104 4.02 8.31 -4.23
C ILE A 104 5.44 8.58 -3.75
N PHE A 105 6.42 7.92 -4.40
CA PHE A 105 7.83 8.15 -4.13
C PHE A 105 8.36 9.17 -5.13
N PRO A 106 8.76 10.37 -4.67
CA PRO A 106 9.37 11.35 -5.58
C PRO A 106 10.59 10.77 -6.26
N ALA A 107 10.87 11.20 -7.48
CA ALA A 107 12.02 10.70 -8.23
C ALA A 107 13.31 10.84 -7.42
N ALA A 108 13.47 11.94 -6.69
CA ALA A 108 14.67 12.20 -5.87
C ALA A 108 14.80 11.25 -4.67
N SER A 109 13.71 10.57 -4.27
CA SER A 109 13.74 9.63 -3.16
C SER A 109 14.23 8.24 -3.55
N LEU A 110 14.35 7.98 -4.85
CA LEU A 110 14.75 6.68 -5.37
C LEU A 110 16.28 6.59 -5.45
N ARG A 111 16.83 5.53 -4.86
CA ARG A 111 18.29 5.28 -4.85
C ARG A 111 18.73 4.53 -6.09
N LYS A 112 17.81 3.82 -6.74
CA LYS A 112 18.03 3.15 -8.01
C LYS A 112 16.68 2.98 -8.69
N GLN A 113 16.71 2.61 -9.97
CA GLN A 113 15.47 2.38 -10.70
C GLN A 113 14.81 1.09 -10.21
N PRO A 114 13.53 1.16 -9.80
CA PRO A 114 12.80 -0.06 -9.41
C PRO A 114 12.73 -1.06 -10.57
N SER A 115 12.82 -2.34 -10.24
CA SER A 115 12.72 -3.39 -11.24
C SER A 115 11.25 -3.64 -11.61
N ARG A 116 11.04 -4.53 -12.59
CA ARG A 116 9.69 -4.92 -12.99
C ARG A 116 9.03 -5.86 -12.00
N GLU A 117 9.83 -6.52 -11.18
CA GLU A 117 9.32 -7.40 -10.15
C GLU A 117 9.00 -6.59 -8.90
N TYR A 118 7.91 -6.94 -8.24
CA TYR A 118 7.50 -6.21 -7.04
C TYR A 118 8.43 -6.55 -5.88
N GLY A 119 8.84 -5.51 -5.18
CA GLY A 119 9.57 -5.66 -3.94
C GLY A 119 8.62 -5.75 -2.75
N LYS A 120 9.05 -5.16 -1.64
CA LYS A 120 8.25 -5.09 -0.41
C LYS A 120 8.08 -3.63 -0.01
N LEU A 121 6.92 -3.32 0.56
CA LEU A 121 6.69 -2.00 1.14
C LEU A 121 6.60 -2.16 2.65
N ILE A 122 7.38 -1.36 3.36
CA ILE A 122 7.41 -1.36 4.82
C ILE A 122 6.98 0.00 5.32
N ILE A 123 6.06 0.00 6.29
CA ILE A 123 5.57 1.22 6.92
C ILE A 123 6.01 1.17 8.39
N MET A 124 6.80 2.16 8.80
CA MET A 124 7.42 2.16 10.15
C MET A 124 6.89 3.29 11.01
#